data_b73a174c90552142c4eab1db6a79a0e4
#
_entry.id   b73a174c90552142c4eab1db6a79a0e4
#
_cell.length_a   1.000
_cell.length_b   1.000
_cell.length_c   1.000
_cell.angle_alpha   90.00
_cell.angle_beta   90.00
_cell.angle_gamma   90.00
#
_symmetry.space_group_name_H-M   'P 1'
#
loop_
_entity.id
_entity.type
_entity.pdbx_description
1 polymer ?
#
loop_
_entity_poly.entity_id
_entity_poly.type
_entity_poly.pdbx_seq_one_letter_code
_entity_poly.pdbx_strand_id
1 'polypeptide(L)'
;SRTSLNKVSILARKLTSVYARVTTKMEFKPETHQHSAGLIMYYDNMNYINLRKYYSQTLGQSALSIIHLENGTKTELLNTRIPVEDVPIYLRLNIEGRKSWFEWSYDGEQFVKIGGPFDTTKFSDEYCKYGEFTGTFVGLTCADRVLHKHYADFDFFEYVADEEKGMPR
;
A
#
# COMPACT_ATOMS: atom_id res chain seq x y z
N SER A 1 7.56 3.19 30.33
CA SER A 1 6.74 3.63 29.21
C SER A 1 6.37 2.41 28.40
N ARG A 2 5.12 2.05 28.45
CA ARG A 2 4.58 1.07 27.56
C ARG A 2 4.47 1.73 26.19
N THR A 3 5.49 1.57 25.39
CA THR A 3 5.33 1.71 23.96
C THR A 3 4.26 0.71 23.56
N SER A 4 3.09 1.19 23.23
CA SER A 4 2.05 0.37 22.63
C SER A 4 2.68 -0.19 21.34
N LEU A 5 3.02 -1.45 21.40
CA LEU A 5 3.48 -2.20 20.26
C LEU A 5 2.32 -2.32 19.27
N ASN A 6 2.17 -1.31 18.45
CA ASN A 6 1.40 -1.40 17.23
C ASN A 6 2.13 -2.43 16.38
N LYS A 7 1.74 -3.70 16.49
CA LYS A 7 2.30 -4.72 15.61
C LYS A 7 1.73 -4.52 14.23
N VAL A 8 2.44 -3.73 13.45
CA VAL A 8 2.26 -3.70 12.00
C VAL A 8 3.22 -4.74 11.45
N SER A 9 2.66 -5.76 10.83
CA SER A 9 3.45 -6.73 10.10
C SER A 9 3.57 -6.27 8.64
N ILE A 10 4.78 -6.18 8.16
CA ILE A 10 5.07 -5.82 6.76
C ILE A 10 5.85 -6.96 6.13
N LEU A 11 5.32 -7.50 5.04
CA LEU A 11 6.03 -8.40 4.15
C LEU A 11 6.32 -7.65 2.86
N ALA A 12 7.58 -7.30 2.64
CA ALA A 12 7.95 -6.42 1.54
C ALA A 12 9.16 -6.94 0.77
N ARG A 13 9.23 -6.54 -0.48
CA ARG A 13 10.41 -6.74 -1.32
C ARG A 13 10.93 -5.40 -1.83
N LYS A 14 12.21 -5.35 -2.14
CA LYS A 14 12.83 -4.16 -2.71
C LYS A 14 12.32 -3.91 -4.12
N LEU A 15 12.03 -2.65 -4.44
CA LEU A 15 11.72 -2.22 -5.80
C LEU A 15 12.98 -2.31 -6.65
N THR A 16 12.89 -3.02 -7.78
CA THR A 16 14.01 -3.25 -8.69
C THR A 16 13.94 -2.44 -9.98
N SER A 17 12.79 -1.81 -10.24
CA SER A 17 12.57 -1.00 -11.42
C SER A 17 11.58 0.10 -11.12
N VAL A 18 11.70 1.22 -11.83
CA VAL A 18 10.72 2.31 -11.83
C VAL A 18 9.51 2.01 -12.72
N TYR A 19 9.49 0.87 -13.39
CA TYR A 19 8.36 0.38 -14.17
C TYR A 19 7.95 -0.96 -13.60
N ALA A 20 6.99 -0.93 -12.69
CA ALA A 20 6.57 -2.11 -11.96
C ALA A 20 5.07 -2.09 -11.70
N ARG A 21 4.51 -3.26 -11.56
CA ARG A 21 3.14 -3.48 -11.16
C ARG A 21 3.10 -4.54 -10.05
N VAL A 22 2.46 -4.20 -8.97
CA VAL A 22 2.30 -5.09 -7.83
C VAL A 22 0.81 -5.35 -7.62
N THR A 23 0.43 -6.60 -7.61
CA THR A 23 -0.97 -7.00 -7.43
C THR A 23 -1.06 -8.02 -6.32
N THR A 24 -2.05 -7.88 -5.46
CA THR A 24 -2.38 -8.87 -4.45
C THR A 24 -3.89 -9.10 -4.41
N LYS A 25 -4.29 -10.31 -4.03
CA LYS A 25 -5.67 -10.62 -3.68
C LYS A 25 -5.74 -10.82 -2.18
N MET A 26 -6.61 -10.09 -1.55
CA MET A 26 -6.71 -10.03 -0.10
C MET A 26 -8.10 -10.42 0.37
N GLU A 27 -8.15 -11.30 1.35
CA GLU A 27 -9.35 -11.64 2.08
C GLU A 27 -9.18 -11.18 3.53
N PHE A 28 -9.93 -10.14 3.91
CA PHE A 28 -9.79 -9.50 5.21
C PHE A 28 -11.08 -8.83 5.60
N LYS A 29 -11.55 -9.16 6.82
CA LYS A 29 -12.72 -8.53 7.42
C LYS A 29 -12.30 -7.75 8.66
N PRO A 30 -12.20 -6.43 8.59
CA PRO A 30 -11.90 -5.61 9.75
C PRO A 30 -13.10 -5.56 10.70
N GLU A 31 -12.89 -5.80 11.98
CA GLU A 31 -13.95 -5.72 12.99
C GLU A 31 -13.97 -4.38 13.69
N THR A 32 -12.82 -3.69 13.74
CA THR A 32 -12.70 -2.37 14.35
C THR A 32 -11.84 -1.46 13.46
N HIS A 33 -11.93 -0.15 13.71
CA HIS A 33 -11.10 0.84 13.03
C HIS A 33 -9.59 0.66 13.27
N GLN A 34 -9.22 -0.20 14.22
CA GLN A 34 -7.82 -0.49 14.53
C GLN A 34 -7.26 -1.66 13.73
N HIS A 35 -8.12 -2.37 13.00
CA HIS A 35 -7.71 -3.45 12.10
C HIS A 35 -7.59 -2.91 10.69
N SER A 36 -6.45 -3.16 10.07
CA SER A 36 -6.24 -2.80 8.68
C SER A 36 -5.29 -3.78 8.00
N ALA A 37 -5.48 -3.93 6.70
CA ALA A 37 -4.58 -4.70 5.86
C ALA A 37 -4.55 -4.09 4.47
N GLY A 38 -3.42 -4.19 3.79
CA GLY A 38 -3.32 -3.58 2.48
C GLY A 38 -1.98 -3.72 1.78
N LEU A 39 -1.79 -2.84 0.82
CA LEU A 39 -0.64 -2.78 -0.08
C LEU A 39 0.10 -1.46 0.15
N ILE A 40 1.40 -1.54 0.38
CA ILE A 40 2.22 -0.40 0.75
C ILE A 40 3.38 -0.18 -0.21
N MET A 41 3.66 1.09 -0.49
CA MET A 41 4.95 1.55 -1.00
C MET A 41 5.67 2.23 0.16
N TYR A 42 6.80 1.68 0.57
CA TYR A 42 7.48 2.04 1.80
C TYR A 42 8.92 2.44 1.52
N TYR A 43 9.32 3.57 2.02
CA TYR A 43 10.71 4.02 1.97
C TYR A 43 11.38 3.89 3.35
N ASP A 44 10.77 4.49 4.38
CA ASP A 44 11.23 4.43 5.76
C ASP A 44 10.07 4.64 6.74
N ASN A 45 10.38 4.75 8.03
CA ASN A 45 9.38 4.95 9.08
C ASN A 45 8.65 6.30 8.99
N MET A 46 9.14 7.22 8.17
CA MET A 46 8.63 8.57 8.04
C MET A 46 7.98 8.84 6.69
N ASN A 47 8.13 7.89 5.74
CA ASN A 47 7.66 8.07 4.38
C ASN A 47 7.11 6.75 3.82
N TYR A 48 5.79 6.68 3.61
CA TYR A 48 5.13 5.58 2.93
C TYR A 48 3.76 6.00 2.38
N ILE A 49 3.24 5.23 1.45
CA ILE A 49 1.87 5.34 0.95
C ILE A 49 1.25 3.95 1.05
N ASN A 50 0.14 3.85 1.75
CA ASN A 50 -0.53 2.58 2.04
C ASN A 50 -1.99 2.62 1.61
N LEU A 51 -2.35 1.78 0.65
CA LEU A 51 -3.76 1.49 0.34
C LEU A 51 -4.21 0.37 1.27
N ARG A 52 -5.16 0.68 2.14
CA ARG A 52 -5.62 -0.24 3.17
C ARG A 52 -7.13 -0.49 3.10
N LYS A 53 -7.53 -1.69 3.51
CA LYS A 53 -8.89 -1.99 3.90
C LYS A 53 -8.98 -1.88 5.42
N TYR A 54 -10.03 -1.22 5.91
CA TYR A 54 -10.26 -0.99 7.33
C TYR A 54 -11.75 -0.84 7.60
N TYR A 55 -12.14 -0.82 8.88
CA TYR A 55 -13.52 -0.49 9.24
C TYR A 55 -13.65 1.03 9.43
N SER A 56 -14.49 1.65 8.64
CA SER A 56 -14.76 3.09 8.73
C SER A 56 -15.92 3.36 9.68
N GLN A 57 -15.64 4.03 10.79
CA GLN A 57 -16.69 4.46 11.72
C GLN A 57 -17.61 5.50 11.07
N THR A 58 -17.07 6.35 10.21
CA THR A 58 -17.83 7.37 9.48
C THR A 58 -18.83 6.73 8.52
N LEU A 59 -18.41 5.71 7.78
CA LEU A 59 -19.27 4.99 6.84
C LEU A 59 -20.08 3.86 7.49
N GLY A 60 -19.70 3.43 8.69
CA GLY A 60 -20.33 2.33 9.40
C GLY A 60 -20.11 0.96 8.74
N GLN A 61 -19.05 0.81 7.95
CA GLN A 61 -18.73 -0.41 7.23
C GLN A 61 -17.27 -0.46 6.81
N SER A 62 -16.87 -1.59 6.24
CA SER A 62 -15.54 -1.73 5.65
C SER A 62 -15.35 -0.77 4.49
N ALA A 63 -14.15 -0.24 4.38
CA ALA A 63 -13.78 0.73 3.36
C ALA A 63 -12.33 0.53 2.93
N LEU A 64 -12.01 1.07 1.76
CA LEU A 64 -10.65 1.34 1.34
C LEU A 64 -10.33 2.81 1.57
N SER A 65 -9.09 3.09 1.90
CA SER A 65 -8.54 4.45 1.83
C SER A 65 -7.02 4.41 1.74
N ILE A 66 -6.44 5.53 1.34
CA ILE A 66 -4.99 5.68 1.26
C ILE A 66 -4.52 6.52 2.45
N ILE A 67 -3.52 5.99 3.14
CA ILE A 67 -2.76 6.71 4.15
C ILE A 67 -1.44 7.13 3.52
N HIS A 68 -1.14 8.41 3.62
CA HIS A 68 0.12 9.00 3.17
C HIS A 68 0.89 9.50 4.38
N LEU A 69 2.06 8.95 4.59
CA LEU A 69 3.01 9.45 5.58
C LEU A 69 4.17 10.13 4.84
N GLU A 70 4.33 11.42 5.05
CA GLU A 70 5.38 12.22 4.45
C GLU A 70 6.12 12.99 5.54
N ASN A 71 7.41 12.73 5.67
CA ASN A 71 8.26 13.33 6.70
C ASN A 71 7.64 13.26 8.11
N GLY A 72 7.04 12.12 8.43
CA GLY A 72 6.42 11.88 9.73
C GLY A 72 5.01 12.44 9.88
N THR A 73 4.49 13.17 8.91
CA THR A 73 3.11 13.67 8.92
C THR A 73 2.18 12.68 8.24
N LYS A 74 1.26 12.12 9.02
CA LYS A 74 0.29 11.13 8.55
C LYS A 74 -0.99 11.82 8.08
N THR A 75 -1.40 11.54 6.87
CA THR A 75 -2.64 12.04 6.27
C THR A 75 -3.45 10.90 5.68
N GLU A 76 -4.73 10.81 6.04
CA GLU A 76 -5.68 9.97 5.31
C GLU A 76 -6.24 10.79 4.14
N LEU A 77 -6.11 10.25 2.93
CA LEU A 77 -6.65 10.90 1.75
C LEU A 77 -8.16 10.63 1.66
N LEU A 78 -8.97 11.53 2.16
CA LEU A 78 -10.42 11.34 2.32
C LEU A 78 -11.14 11.12 0.98
N ASN A 79 -10.63 11.68 -0.10
CA ASN A 79 -11.16 11.46 -1.44
C ASN A 79 -10.95 10.02 -1.95
N THR A 80 -10.14 9.22 -1.26
CA THR A 80 -9.92 7.79 -1.57
C THR A 80 -10.75 6.87 -0.68
N ARG A 81 -11.52 7.40 0.27
CA ARG A 81 -12.36 6.61 1.16
C ARG A 81 -13.59 6.12 0.41
N ILE A 82 -13.62 4.84 0.12
CA ILE A 82 -14.73 4.19 -0.58
C ILE A 82 -15.22 2.97 0.20
N PRO A 83 -16.55 2.78 0.32
CA PRO A 83 -17.10 1.59 0.94
C PRO A 83 -16.82 0.36 0.09
N VAL A 84 -16.50 -0.75 0.73
CA VAL A 84 -16.30 -2.04 0.07
C VAL A 84 -16.97 -3.15 0.87
N GLU A 85 -17.36 -4.20 0.18
CA GLU A 85 -17.91 -5.40 0.80
C GLU A 85 -16.82 -6.25 1.44
N ASP A 86 -17.21 -7.10 2.41
CA ASP A 86 -16.29 -8.05 3.06
C ASP A 86 -16.18 -9.33 2.24
N VAL A 87 -15.67 -9.17 1.04
CA VAL A 87 -15.36 -10.24 0.07
C VAL A 87 -13.90 -10.12 -0.34
N PRO A 88 -13.31 -11.15 -0.93
CA PRO A 88 -11.96 -11.03 -1.47
C PRO A 88 -11.87 -9.89 -2.48
N ILE A 89 -10.84 -9.06 -2.36
CA ILE A 89 -10.58 -7.94 -3.26
C ILE A 89 -9.14 -7.95 -3.74
N TYR A 90 -8.93 -7.38 -4.91
CA TYR A 90 -7.62 -7.20 -5.51
C TYR A 90 -7.16 -5.76 -5.29
N LEU A 91 -5.92 -5.62 -4.85
CA LEU A 91 -5.25 -4.32 -4.73
C LEU A 91 -4.07 -4.29 -5.69
N ARG A 92 -3.86 -3.18 -6.33
CA ARG A 92 -2.78 -3.00 -7.30
C ARG A 92 -2.08 -1.67 -7.11
N LEU A 93 -0.76 -1.72 -7.14
CA LEU A 93 0.11 -0.56 -7.22
C LEU A 93 0.78 -0.55 -8.58
N ASN A 94 0.65 0.56 -9.30
CA ASN A 94 1.35 0.79 -10.54
C ASN A 94 2.43 1.84 -10.32
N ILE A 95 3.63 1.56 -10.79
CA ILE A 95 4.76 2.49 -10.78
C ILE A 95 5.21 2.66 -12.23
N GLU A 96 5.23 3.89 -12.70
CA GLU A 96 5.60 4.21 -14.06
C GLU A 96 6.46 5.48 -14.07
N GLY A 97 7.77 5.28 -14.02
CA GLY A 97 8.73 6.36 -13.91
C GLY A 97 8.56 7.12 -12.60
N ARG A 98 8.21 8.40 -12.71
CA ARG A 98 8.02 9.30 -11.56
C ARG A 98 6.62 9.26 -10.97
N LYS A 99 5.71 8.48 -11.57
CA LYS A 99 4.32 8.41 -11.16
C LYS A 99 4.00 7.05 -10.58
N SER A 100 3.17 7.03 -9.55
CA SER A 100 2.58 5.83 -9.03
C SER A 100 1.11 6.08 -8.71
N TRP A 101 0.30 5.04 -8.80
CA TRP A 101 -1.11 5.09 -8.44
C TRP A 101 -1.59 3.73 -8.01
N PHE A 102 -2.68 3.73 -7.25
CA PHE A 102 -3.34 2.51 -6.81
C PHE A 102 -4.62 2.25 -7.58
N GLU A 103 -4.93 0.99 -7.70
CA GLU A 103 -6.18 0.48 -8.25
C GLU A 103 -6.71 -0.64 -7.36
N TRP A 104 -7.99 -0.92 -7.47
CA TRP A 104 -8.62 -2.04 -6.78
C TRP A 104 -9.67 -2.68 -7.68
N SER A 105 -10.03 -3.95 -7.36
CA SER A 105 -10.98 -4.71 -8.15
C SER A 105 -11.66 -5.79 -7.29
N TYR A 106 -12.92 -6.08 -7.58
CA TYR A 106 -13.58 -7.25 -7.00
C TYR A 106 -13.29 -8.54 -7.75
N ASP A 107 -13.09 -8.49 -9.07
CA ASP A 107 -12.96 -9.66 -9.95
C ASP A 107 -11.53 -9.92 -10.44
N GLY A 108 -10.60 -9.00 -10.21
CA GLY A 108 -9.23 -9.12 -10.69
C GLY A 108 -9.04 -8.80 -12.18
N GLU A 109 -10.10 -8.38 -12.87
CA GLU A 109 -10.07 -8.04 -14.29
C GLU A 109 -10.32 -6.56 -14.52
N GLN A 110 -11.37 -6.03 -13.90
CA GLN A 110 -11.74 -4.63 -13.99
C GLN A 110 -11.24 -3.88 -12.77
N PHE A 111 -10.19 -3.08 -12.97
CA PHE A 111 -9.58 -2.27 -11.92
C PHE A 111 -10.05 -0.82 -12.00
N VAL A 112 -10.33 -0.26 -10.83
CA VAL A 112 -10.74 1.13 -10.65
C VAL A 112 -9.61 1.87 -9.94
N LYS A 113 -9.22 3.01 -10.50
CA LYS A 113 -8.19 3.86 -9.87
C LYS A 113 -8.72 4.44 -8.56
N ILE A 114 -7.90 4.35 -7.52
CA ILE A 114 -8.21 4.86 -6.19
C ILE A 114 -7.08 5.75 -5.67
N GLY A 115 -6.91 6.89 -6.22
CA GLY A 115 -5.90 7.84 -5.78
C GLY A 115 -4.60 7.76 -6.55
N GLY A 116 -3.91 8.86 -6.53
CA GLY A 116 -2.75 9.16 -7.36
C GLY A 116 -3.14 10.03 -8.55
N PRO A 117 -2.16 10.40 -9.41
CA PRO A 117 -0.79 9.93 -9.32
C PRO A 117 -0.02 10.55 -8.15
N PHE A 118 0.83 9.74 -7.53
CA PHE A 118 1.79 10.19 -6.54
C PHE A 118 3.15 10.38 -7.22
N ASP A 119 3.94 11.31 -6.70
CA ASP A 119 5.30 11.53 -7.18
C ASP A 119 6.25 10.55 -6.48
N THR A 120 6.72 9.55 -7.23
CA THR A 120 7.65 8.53 -6.72
C THR A 120 9.06 9.06 -6.48
N THR A 121 9.42 10.24 -6.98
CA THR A 121 10.76 10.82 -6.74
C THR A 121 10.99 11.12 -5.26
N LYS A 122 9.93 11.34 -4.49
CA LYS A 122 10.00 11.53 -3.03
C LYS A 122 10.41 10.27 -2.26
N PHE A 123 10.37 9.12 -2.91
CA PHE A 123 10.76 7.82 -2.38
C PHE A 123 12.12 7.35 -2.91
N SER A 124 12.77 8.18 -3.73
CA SER A 124 14.12 7.94 -4.19
C SER A 124 15.07 8.80 -3.38
N ASP A 125 16.27 8.29 -3.16
CA ASP A 125 17.34 9.08 -2.58
C ASP A 125 17.68 10.20 -3.57
N GLU A 126 17.64 11.46 -3.12
CA GLU A 126 18.01 12.63 -3.94
C GLU A 126 19.45 12.54 -4.46
N TYR A 127 20.26 11.71 -3.81
CA TYR A 127 21.64 11.47 -4.19
C TYR A 127 21.79 10.37 -5.23
N CYS A 128 20.72 9.68 -5.56
CA CYS A 128 20.74 8.68 -6.62
C CYS A 128 20.70 9.34 -8.00
N LYS A 129 21.82 9.89 -8.39
CA LYS A 129 22.03 10.47 -9.73
C LYS A 129 21.84 9.46 -10.86
N TYR A 130 21.62 8.20 -10.55
CA TYR A 130 21.60 7.08 -11.49
C TYR A 130 20.28 6.35 -11.58
N GLY A 131 19.20 6.93 -11.04
CA GLY A 131 17.87 6.32 -11.16
C GLY A 131 17.68 5.02 -10.36
N GLU A 132 18.55 4.75 -9.43
CA GLU A 132 18.36 3.61 -8.53
C GLU A 132 17.38 3.96 -7.43
N PHE A 133 16.30 3.18 -7.32
CA PHE A 133 15.37 3.24 -6.19
C PHE A 133 15.95 2.45 -5.02
N THR A 134 17.12 2.89 -4.55
CA THR A 134 17.73 2.29 -3.38
C THR A 134 16.90 2.65 -2.16
N GLY A 135 16.31 1.63 -1.54
CA GLY A 135 15.59 1.77 -0.30
C GLY A 135 14.06 1.83 -0.40
N THR A 136 13.47 1.80 -1.60
CA THR A 136 12.01 1.68 -1.73
C THR A 136 11.59 0.23 -1.74
N PHE A 137 10.58 -0.10 -0.92
CA PHE A 137 10.00 -1.42 -0.81
C PHE A 137 8.52 -1.35 -1.19
N VAL A 138 8.03 -2.44 -1.77
CA VAL A 138 6.61 -2.67 -2.01
C VAL A 138 6.20 -3.94 -1.28
N GLY A 139 5.03 -3.94 -0.67
CA GLY A 139 4.67 -5.08 0.14
C GLY A 139 3.27 -5.06 0.70
N LEU A 140 3.02 -6.04 1.56
CA LEU A 140 1.75 -6.27 2.22
C LEU A 140 1.82 -5.81 3.66
N THR A 141 0.74 -5.21 4.14
CA THR A 141 0.62 -4.75 5.51
C THR A 141 -0.55 -5.41 6.22
N CYS A 142 -0.38 -5.69 7.49
CA CYS A 142 -1.46 -6.11 8.37
C CYS A 142 -1.23 -5.46 9.73
N ALA A 143 -2.23 -4.75 10.23
CA ALA A 143 -2.20 -4.10 11.52
C ALA A 143 -3.38 -4.55 12.37
N ASP A 144 -3.09 -5.02 13.58
CA ASP A 144 -4.07 -5.29 14.63
C ASP A 144 -3.55 -4.64 15.90
N ARG A 145 -4.23 -3.59 16.34
CA ARG A 145 -3.79 -2.80 17.49
C ARG A 145 -4.38 -3.27 18.83
N VAL A 146 -5.35 -4.17 18.80
CA VAL A 146 -6.11 -4.50 20.03
C VAL A 146 -5.84 -5.89 20.56
N LEU A 147 -6.00 -6.92 19.75
CA LEU A 147 -6.05 -8.30 20.24
C LEU A 147 -5.01 -9.23 19.64
N HIS A 148 -4.26 -8.82 18.64
CA HIS A 148 -3.28 -9.64 17.90
C HIS A 148 -3.85 -10.97 17.39
N LYS A 149 -5.16 -11.02 17.11
CA LYS A 149 -5.89 -12.24 16.74
C LYS A 149 -6.47 -12.20 15.33
N HIS A 150 -6.39 -11.06 14.63
CA HIS A 150 -6.97 -10.91 13.31
C HIS A 150 -5.89 -11.06 12.25
N TYR A 151 -6.21 -11.87 11.26
CA TYR A 151 -5.32 -12.18 10.15
C TYR A 151 -5.94 -11.67 8.86
N ALA A 152 -5.11 -11.11 8.01
CA ALA A 152 -5.45 -10.91 6.61
C ALA A 152 -4.86 -12.09 5.82
N ASP A 153 -5.69 -12.71 5.00
CA ASP A 153 -5.25 -13.74 4.08
C ASP A 153 -4.94 -13.10 2.73
N PHE A 154 -3.70 -13.24 2.31
CA PHE A 154 -3.28 -12.82 0.98
C PHE A 154 -3.07 -14.07 0.13
N ASP A 155 -3.89 -14.25 -0.91
CA ASP A 155 -3.83 -15.43 -1.76
C ASP A 155 -2.56 -15.44 -2.60
N PHE A 156 -2.08 -14.27 -3.01
CA PHE A 156 -0.85 -14.12 -3.76
C PHE A 156 -0.31 -12.68 -3.66
N PHE A 157 0.96 -12.55 -3.99
CA PHE A 157 1.64 -11.28 -4.19
C PHE A 157 2.39 -11.39 -5.51
N GLU A 158 1.92 -10.67 -6.52
CA GLU A 158 2.53 -10.67 -7.84
C GLU A 158 3.29 -9.36 -8.06
N TYR A 159 4.57 -9.49 -8.33
CA TYR A 159 5.45 -8.39 -8.68
C TYR A 159 5.94 -8.57 -10.11
N VAL A 160 5.57 -7.65 -10.98
CA VAL A 160 6.01 -7.62 -12.38
C VAL A 160 6.76 -6.32 -12.61
N ALA A 161 8.01 -6.41 -13.04
CA ALA A 161 8.84 -5.25 -13.29
C ALA A 161 9.49 -5.33 -14.68
N ASP A 162 9.53 -4.21 -15.38
CA ASP A 162 10.36 -4.03 -16.56
C ASP A 162 11.70 -3.45 -16.14
N GLU A 163 12.64 -4.33 -15.82
CA GLU A 163 13.93 -3.95 -15.29
C GLU A 163 14.81 -3.27 -16.34
N GLU A 164 14.64 -3.60 -17.61
CA GLU A 164 15.38 -2.95 -18.71
C GLU A 164 14.95 -1.50 -18.89
N LYS A 165 13.65 -1.23 -18.89
CA LYS A 165 13.10 0.11 -19.02
C LYS A 165 13.41 0.98 -17.80
N GLY A 166 13.51 0.37 -16.61
CA GLY A 166 13.81 1.06 -15.37
C GLY A 166 15.30 1.27 -15.11
N MET A 167 16.19 0.77 -15.93
CA MET A 167 17.62 0.93 -15.76
C MET A 167 18.11 2.28 -16.28
N PRO A 168 19.08 2.91 -15.60
CA PRO A 168 19.76 4.11 -16.11
C PRO A 168 20.51 3.75 -17.40
N ARG A 169 20.32 4.55 -18.38
CA ARG A 169 21.11 4.48 -19.63
C ARG A 169 22.38 5.30 -19.50
#